data_d8f42aaff3a258a7e0f2abae63d44949
#
_entry.id   d8f42aaff3a258a7e0f2abae63d44949
#
_cell.length_a   1.000
_cell.length_b   1.000
_cell.length_c   1.000
_cell.angle_alpha   90.00
_cell.angle_beta   90.00
_cell.angle_gamma   90.00
#
_symmetry.space_group_name_H-M   'P 1'
#
loop_
_entity.id
_entity.type
_entity.pdbx_description
1 polymer ?
#
loop_
_entity_poly.entity_id
_entity_poly.type
_entity_poly.pdbx_seq_one_letter_code
_entity_poly.pdbx_strand_id
1 'polypeptide(L)'
;LLDKEIPRLRDKIQSVQLCFTTDPFMEGYPEVSQMSIAAIRKLNEAGIKCTTLTKGLLPIELAELSPENEYGITLITLDEAYREQMEPGAVPCADRLAALRALHEVGCKTWVSIEPYPTPNMIEQNLREILEAVAFTDRIIFGRTNYSKTANAYEGQRHFYNECAAEVTAFCQERGIDYHIKENTITEE
;
A
#
# COMPACT_ATOMS: atom_id res chain seq x y z
N LEU A 1 4.97 9.41 23.96
CA LEU A 1 4.38 8.08 24.00
C LEU A 1 5.44 7.01 23.75
N LEU A 2 6.16 7.04 22.61
CA LEU A 2 7.16 6.03 22.24
C LEU A 2 8.25 5.82 23.30
N ASP A 3 8.72 6.87 24.00
CA ASP A 3 9.70 6.77 25.09
C ASP A 3 9.29 5.84 26.22
N LYS A 4 7.98 5.71 26.44
CA LYS A 4 7.42 4.83 27.49
C LYS A 4 7.11 3.43 26.96
N GLU A 5 6.72 3.31 25.68
CA GLU A 5 6.26 2.06 25.10
C GLU A 5 7.42 1.22 24.56
N ILE A 6 8.41 1.79 23.91
CA ILE A 6 9.56 1.08 23.34
C ILE A 6 10.26 0.20 24.37
N PRO A 7 10.65 0.69 25.58
CA PRO A 7 11.33 -0.15 26.58
C PRO A 7 10.50 -1.34 27.07
N ARG A 8 9.17 -1.26 26.93
CA ARG A 8 8.25 -2.31 27.40
C ARG A 8 7.95 -3.36 26.31
N LEU A 9 8.03 -2.94 25.03
CA LEU A 9 7.53 -3.73 23.91
C LEU A 9 8.63 -4.21 22.97
N ARG A 10 9.83 -3.60 22.94
CA ARG A 10 10.88 -3.91 21.97
C ARG A 10 11.22 -5.40 21.85
N ASP A 11 11.18 -6.13 22.96
CA ASP A 11 11.50 -7.56 22.96
C ASP A 11 10.28 -8.45 22.63
N LYS A 12 9.11 -7.83 22.40
CA LYS A 12 7.82 -8.51 22.14
C LYS A 12 7.29 -8.27 20.74
N ILE A 13 7.78 -7.24 20.06
CA ILE A 13 7.33 -6.86 18.70
C ILE A 13 8.49 -6.93 17.73
N GLN A 14 8.21 -7.34 16.50
CA GLN A 14 9.20 -7.42 15.42
C GLN A 14 9.12 -6.20 14.50
N SER A 15 7.95 -5.63 14.35
CA SER A 15 7.71 -4.49 13.47
C SER A 15 6.56 -3.63 13.96
N VAL A 16 6.55 -2.38 13.50
CA VAL A 16 5.43 -1.43 13.68
C VAL A 16 4.94 -1.00 12.31
N GLN A 17 3.63 -1.08 12.09
CA GLN A 17 3.00 -0.56 10.89
C GLN A 17 2.33 0.78 11.17
N LEU A 18 2.65 1.78 10.35
CA LEU A 18 2.07 3.13 10.41
C LEU A 18 1.05 3.27 9.25
N CYS A 19 -0.25 3.33 9.54
CA CYS A 19 -1.30 3.63 8.54
C CYS A 19 -2.74 3.40 9.02
N PHE A 20 -2.97 2.81 10.21
CA PHE A 20 -4.31 2.30 10.54
C PHE A 20 -5.34 3.36 10.95
N THR A 21 -4.90 4.46 11.53
CA THR A 21 -5.82 5.52 12.03
C THR A 21 -5.71 6.82 11.25
N THR A 22 -4.52 7.12 10.77
CA THR A 22 -4.22 8.31 9.96
C THR A 22 -3.16 7.96 8.92
N ASP A 23 -3.14 8.70 7.82
CA ASP A 23 -2.09 8.57 6.81
C ASP A 23 -0.78 9.18 7.35
N PRO A 24 0.35 8.43 7.34
CA PRO A 24 1.62 8.90 7.89
C PRO A 24 2.27 10.01 7.05
N PHE A 25 1.88 10.16 5.78
CA PHE A 25 2.43 11.16 4.84
C PHE A 25 1.32 11.94 4.13
N MET A 26 0.32 12.35 4.92
CA MET A 26 -0.87 13.05 4.43
C MET A 26 -0.51 14.34 3.70
N GLU A 27 -1.07 14.51 2.51
CA GLU A 27 -0.92 15.72 1.69
C GLU A 27 -1.42 16.96 2.44
N GLY A 28 -0.65 18.07 2.34
CA GLY A 28 -0.98 19.32 3.01
C GLY A 28 -0.64 19.38 4.51
N TYR A 29 -0.08 18.32 5.10
CA TYR A 29 0.26 18.25 6.53
C TYR A 29 1.73 17.87 6.75
N PRO A 30 2.70 18.72 6.40
CA PRO A 30 4.13 18.41 6.51
C PRO A 30 4.57 18.06 7.92
N GLU A 31 3.91 18.60 8.96
CA GLU A 31 4.17 18.27 10.37
C GLU A 31 3.84 16.80 10.68
N VAL A 32 2.83 16.20 10.05
CA VAL A 32 2.49 14.77 10.19
C VAL A 32 3.60 13.91 9.60
N SER A 33 4.08 14.28 8.42
CA SER A 33 5.20 13.60 7.75
C SER A 33 6.49 13.65 8.59
N GLN A 34 6.85 14.82 9.11
CA GLN A 34 8.01 14.98 9.99
C GLN A 34 7.88 14.16 11.27
N MET A 35 6.70 14.15 11.88
CA MET A 35 6.42 13.36 13.09
C MET A 35 6.53 11.85 12.80
N SER A 36 6.05 11.40 11.64
CA SER A 36 6.14 10.00 11.19
C SER A 36 7.60 9.58 10.98
N ILE A 37 8.41 10.39 10.30
CA ILE A 37 9.85 10.14 10.12
C ILE A 37 10.57 10.07 11.47
N ALA A 38 10.28 11.02 12.39
CA ALA A 38 10.87 11.01 13.73
C ALA A 38 10.47 9.76 14.54
N ALA A 39 9.23 9.30 14.40
CA ALA A 39 8.75 8.08 15.04
C ALA A 39 9.45 6.83 14.49
N ILE A 40 9.58 6.73 13.16
CA ILE A 40 10.28 5.62 12.49
C ILE A 40 11.75 5.59 12.94
N ARG A 41 12.44 6.73 12.90
CA ARG A 41 13.84 6.82 13.34
C ARG A 41 14.01 6.30 14.77
N LYS A 42 13.14 6.72 15.68
CA LYS A 42 13.18 6.28 17.08
C LYS A 42 12.91 4.78 17.25
N LEU A 43 12.03 4.22 16.48
CA LEU A 43 11.76 2.77 16.45
C LEU A 43 12.98 2.01 15.91
N ASN A 44 13.60 2.50 14.82
CA ASN A 44 14.81 1.91 14.25
C ASN A 44 16.01 1.96 15.20
N GLU A 45 16.20 3.04 15.97
CA GLU A 45 17.22 3.12 17.04
C GLU A 45 17.02 2.05 18.12
N ALA A 46 15.80 1.59 18.33
CA ALA A 46 15.47 0.50 19.23
C ALA A 46 15.54 -0.90 18.57
N GLY A 47 15.95 -1.00 17.30
CA GLY A 47 16.02 -2.25 16.54
C GLY A 47 14.67 -2.74 16.01
N ILE A 48 13.64 -1.88 15.99
CA ILE A 48 12.29 -2.23 15.53
C ILE A 48 12.13 -1.70 14.09
N LYS A 49 11.88 -2.60 13.14
CA LYS A 49 11.58 -2.22 11.76
C LYS A 49 10.19 -1.60 11.63
N CYS A 50 10.00 -0.76 10.63
CA CYS A 50 8.74 -0.11 10.35
C CYS A 50 8.23 -0.46 8.95
N THR A 51 6.91 -0.59 8.84
CA THR A 51 6.21 -0.69 7.56
C THR A 51 5.25 0.48 7.47
N THR A 52 5.22 1.17 6.32
CA THR A 52 4.29 2.28 6.08
C THR A 52 3.39 1.99 4.90
N LEU A 53 2.19 2.53 4.93
CA LEU A 53 1.26 2.57 3.80
C LEU A 53 0.64 3.97 3.74
N THR A 54 0.67 4.59 2.57
CA THR A 54 0.14 5.95 2.39
C THR A 54 -0.61 6.12 1.07
N LYS A 55 -1.50 7.09 1.04
CA LYS A 55 -2.09 7.71 -0.15
C LYS A 55 -1.52 9.11 -0.40
N GLY A 56 -0.59 9.52 0.44
CA GLY A 56 0.22 10.74 0.32
C GLY A 56 1.51 10.52 -0.44
N LEU A 57 2.44 11.45 -0.29
CA LEU A 57 3.74 11.44 -0.95
C LEU A 57 4.82 10.87 -0.02
N LEU A 58 5.46 9.77 -0.42
CA LEU A 58 6.58 9.20 0.33
C LEU A 58 7.81 10.12 0.23
N PRO A 59 8.35 10.64 1.36
CA PRO A 59 9.55 11.46 1.34
C PRO A 59 10.80 10.66 1.00
N ILE A 60 11.71 11.21 0.20
CA ILE A 60 12.97 10.53 -0.16
C ILE A 60 13.90 10.34 1.06
N GLU A 61 13.75 11.16 2.09
CA GLU A 61 14.48 11.05 3.38
C GLU A 61 14.26 9.71 4.09
N LEU A 62 13.22 8.97 3.74
CA LEU A 62 13.00 7.61 4.23
C LEU A 62 14.14 6.65 3.88
N ALA A 63 14.86 6.92 2.80
CA ALA A 63 16.04 6.16 2.38
C ALA A 63 17.23 6.27 3.37
N GLU A 64 17.25 7.29 4.20
CA GLU A 64 18.27 7.49 5.23
C GLU A 64 18.00 6.68 6.52
N LEU A 65 16.85 6.01 6.60
CA LEU A 65 16.43 5.21 7.75
C LEU A 65 16.90 3.75 7.60
N SER A 66 16.39 2.87 8.50
CA SER A 66 16.80 1.46 8.46
C SER A 66 16.47 0.80 7.11
N PRO A 67 17.38 0.06 6.47
CA PRO A 67 17.13 -0.70 5.25
C PRO A 67 16.14 -1.87 5.46
N GLU A 68 15.82 -2.20 6.71
CA GLU A 68 14.81 -3.21 7.04
C GLU A 68 13.38 -2.67 6.97
N ASN A 69 13.20 -1.34 6.88
CA ASN A 69 11.88 -0.74 6.72
C ASN A 69 11.27 -1.08 5.36
N GLU A 70 9.94 -1.07 5.32
CA GLU A 70 9.17 -1.32 4.10
C GLU A 70 8.22 -0.15 3.84
N TYR A 71 8.28 0.43 2.64
CA TYR A 71 7.50 1.61 2.27
C TYR A 71 6.49 1.27 1.18
N GLY A 72 5.22 1.60 1.43
CA GLY A 72 4.14 1.24 0.53
C GLY A 72 3.19 2.37 0.20
N ILE A 73 2.56 2.26 -0.96
CA ILE A 73 1.45 3.11 -1.38
C ILE A 73 0.19 2.29 -1.62
N THR A 74 -0.98 2.91 -1.44
CA THR A 74 -2.23 2.40 -1.97
C THR A 74 -2.38 2.87 -3.42
N LEU A 75 -2.71 1.96 -4.34
CA LEU A 75 -2.97 2.27 -5.74
C LEU A 75 -4.08 1.37 -6.28
N ILE A 76 -5.31 1.85 -6.29
CA ILE A 76 -6.48 1.06 -6.71
C ILE A 76 -6.92 1.34 -8.15
N THR A 77 -6.36 2.37 -8.77
CA THR A 77 -6.66 2.83 -10.12
C THR A 77 -5.51 3.66 -10.67
N LEU A 78 -5.46 3.82 -12.00
CA LEU A 78 -4.64 4.81 -12.68
C LEU A 78 -5.49 5.97 -13.23
N ASP A 79 -6.83 5.89 -13.09
CA ASP A 79 -7.76 6.95 -13.49
C ASP A 79 -7.85 8.01 -12.40
N GLU A 80 -7.42 9.24 -12.72
CA GLU A 80 -7.39 10.35 -11.76
C GLU A 80 -8.79 10.84 -11.37
N ALA A 81 -9.76 10.78 -12.26
CA ALA A 81 -11.13 11.19 -11.95
C ALA A 81 -11.77 10.23 -10.94
N TYR A 82 -11.53 8.94 -11.12
CA TYR A 82 -11.97 7.93 -10.15
C TYR A 82 -11.22 8.06 -8.83
N ARG A 83 -9.90 8.30 -8.86
CA ARG A 83 -9.10 8.56 -7.65
C ARG A 83 -9.66 9.74 -6.86
N GLU A 84 -9.94 10.88 -7.50
CA GLU A 84 -10.50 12.06 -6.82
C GLU A 84 -11.87 11.76 -6.16
N GLN A 85 -12.68 10.96 -6.80
CA GLN A 85 -13.99 10.56 -6.27
C GLN A 85 -13.86 9.63 -5.07
N MET A 86 -12.97 8.64 -5.13
CA MET A 86 -12.88 7.56 -4.14
C MET A 86 -11.88 7.82 -3.02
N GLU A 87 -10.85 8.62 -3.30
CA GLU A 87 -9.76 8.95 -2.39
C GLU A 87 -9.55 10.48 -2.33
N PRO A 88 -10.56 11.24 -1.90
CA PRO A 88 -10.43 12.70 -1.83
C PRO A 88 -9.28 13.10 -0.89
N GLY A 89 -8.41 13.99 -1.37
CA GLY A 89 -7.20 14.42 -0.64
C GLY A 89 -5.99 13.49 -0.77
N ALA A 90 -6.09 12.39 -1.51
CA ALA A 90 -4.92 11.59 -1.85
C ALA A 90 -4.09 12.28 -2.94
N VAL A 91 -2.77 12.08 -2.92
CA VAL A 91 -1.84 12.54 -3.95
C VAL A 91 -2.15 11.85 -5.29
N PRO A 92 -1.97 12.52 -6.46
CA PRO A 92 -2.15 11.91 -7.77
C PRO A 92 -1.40 10.57 -7.93
N CYS A 93 -1.99 9.63 -8.67
CA CYS A 93 -1.43 8.29 -8.85
C CYS A 93 0.00 8.33 -9.41
N ALA A 94 0.26 9.18 -10.39
CA ALA A 94 1.57 9.32 -11.01
C ALA A 94 2.64 9.79 -10.00
N ASP A 95 2.31 10.73 -9.12
CA ASP A 95 3.24 11.26 -8.12
C ASP A 95 3.53 10.24 -7.02
N ARG A 96 2.51 9.47 -6.57
CA ARG A 96 2.70 8.35 -5.63
C ARG A 96 3.63 7.30 -6.22
N LEU A 97 3.41 6.92 -7.49
CA LEU A 97 4.26 5.96 -8.21
C LEU A 97 5.69 6.47 -8.36
N ALA A 98 5.88 7.72 -8.73
CA ALA A 98 7.20 8.33 -8.89
C ALA A 98 7.97 8.34 -7.56
N ALA A 99 7.33 8.72 -6.45
CA ALA A 99 7.94 8.74 -5.13
C ALA A 99 8.33 7.32 -4.65
N LEU A 100 7.47 6.32 -4.87
CA LEU A 100 7.75 4.93 -4.52
C LEU A 100 8.92 4.38 -5.36
N ARG A 101 8.94 4.69 -6.66
CA ARG A 101 10.01 4.28 -7.57
C ARG A 101 11.36 4.90 -7.16
N ALA A 102 11.38 6.17 -6.78
CA ALA A 102 12.59 6.84 -6.30
C ALA A 102 13.18 6.13 -5.06
N LEU A 103 12.33 5.70 -4.13
CA LEU A 103 12.77 4.92 -2.96
C LEU A 103 13.29 3.53 -3.37
N HIS A 104 12.60 2.85 -4.30
CA HIS A 104 13.05 1.55 -4.81
C HIS A 104 14.43 1.64 -5.49
N GLU A 105 14.64 2.64 -6.33
CA GLU A 105 15.90 2.85 -7.07
C GLU A 105 17.11 3.12 -6.16
N VAL A 106 16.89 3.65 -4.95
CA VAL A 106 17.94 3.81 -3.94
C VAL A 106 18.05 2.63 -2.97
N GLY A 107 17.35 1.52 -3.25
CA GLY A 107 17.47 0.24 -2.55
C GLY A 107 16.54 0.06 -1.34
N CYS A 108 15.53 0.89 -1.16
CA CYS A 108 14.50 0.65 -0.15
C CYS A 108 13.60 -0.52 -0.54
N LYS A 109 13.11 -1.27 0.45
CA LYS A 109 12.07 -2.27 0.26
C LYS A 109 10.73 -1.57 0.02
N THR A 110 10.09 -1.87 -1.11
CA THR A 110 8.87 -1.18 -1.56
C THR A 110 7.72 -2.14 -1.82
N TRP A 111 6.49 -1.67 -1.61
CA TRP A 111 5.32 -2.48 -1.85
C TRP A 111 4.09 -1.64 -2.24
N VAL A 112 3.12 -2.30 -2.87
CA VAL A 112 1.87 -1.64 -3.29
C VAL A 112 0.67 -2.42 -2.76
N SER A 113 -0.30 -1.69 -2.21
CA SER A 113 -1.62 -2.20 -1.86
C SER A 113 -2.61 -1.85 -2.97
N ILE A 114 -3.04 -2.84 -3.72
CA ILE A 114 -4.15 -2.76 -4.67
C ILE A 114 -5.43 -3.20 -3.94
N GLU A 115 -5.75 -2.50 -2.86
CA GLU A 115 -6.92 -2.72 -2.02
C GLU A 115 -7.44 -1.38 -1.48
N PRO A 116 -8.76 -1.16 -1.57
CA PRO A 116 -9.83 -2.04 -2.09
C PRO A 116 -9.96 -1.95 -3.62
N TYR A 117 -9.72 -3.05 -4.35
CA TYR A 117 -9.85 -3.06 -5.81
C TYR A 117 -11.33 -2.97 -6.23
N PRO A 118 -11.71 -2.00 -7.09
CA PRO A 118 -13.11 -1.78 -7.46
C PRO A 118 -13.64 -2.83 -8.43
N THR A 119 -14.95 -3.08 -8.38
CA THR A 119 -15.68 -3.91 -9.35
C THR A 119 -15.99 -3.13 -10.64
N PRO A 120 -16.25 -3.80 -11.78
CA PRO A 120 -16.53 -3.15 -13.07
C PRO A 120 -17.71 -2.18 -13.08
N ASN A 121 -18.71 -2.36 -12.21
CA ASN A 121 -19.82 -1.42 -12.07
C ASN A 121 -19.47 -0.14 -11.24
N MET A 122 -18.26 -0.07 -10.68
CA MET A 122 -17.70 1.13 -10.04
C MET A 122 -16.80 1.90 -11.02
N ILE A 123 -15.93 1.18 -11.69
CA ILE A 123 -15.07 1.67 -12.77
C ILE A 123 -14.67 0.51 -13.68
N GLU A 124 -14.72 0.73 -14.98
CA GLU A 124 -14.18 -0.21 -15.97
C GLU A 124 -12.70 0.11 -16.18
N GLN A 125 -11.81 -0.78 -15.72
CA GLN A 125 -10.35 -0.62 -15.80
C GLN A 125 -9.65 -1.95 -15.99
N ASN A 126 -8.41 -1.89 -16.50
CA ASN A 126 -7.58 -3.06 -16.77
C ASN A 126 -6.60 -3.27 -15.60
N LEU A 127 -6.76 -4.36 -14.84
CA LEU A 127 -5.87 -4.70 -13.74
C LEU A 127 -4.42 -4.86 -14.21
N ARG A 128 -4.21 -5.41 -15.42
CA ARG A 128 -2.87 -5.61 -15.98
C ARG A 128 -2.08 -4.32 -16.10
N GLU A 129 -2.71 -3.22 -16.47
CA GLU A 129 -2.05 -1.92 -16.57
C GLU A 129 -1.54 -1.43 -15.21
N ILE A 130 -2.32 -1.63 -14.14
CA ILE A 130 -1.91 -1.32 -12.78
C ILE A 130 -0.72 -2.20 -12.38
N LEU A 131 -0.79 -3.51 -12.63
CA LEU A 131 0.29 -4.44 -12.33
C LEU A 131 1.59 -4.09 -13.05
N GLU A 132 1.53 -3.72 -14.35
CA GLU A 132 2.71 -3.28 -15.11
C GLU A 132 3.29 -1.96 -14.55
N ALA A 133 2.44 -1.02 -14.12
CA ALA A 133 2.89 0.24 -13.52
C ALA A 133 3.69 0.03 -12.22
N VAL A 134 3.36 -1.03 -11.46
CA VAL A 134 3.98 -1.35 -10.15
C VAL A 134 4.97 -2.52 -10.21
N ALA A 135 5.28 -3.06 -11.40
CA ALA A 135 6.13 -4.24 -11.58
C ALA A 135 7.58 -4.09 -11.05
N PHE A 136 8.00 -2.89 -10.69
CA PHE A 136 9.30 -2.61 -10.09
C PHE A 136 9.35 -2.88 -8.58
N THR A 137 8.22 -3.04 -7.90
CA THR A 137 8.16 -3.17 -6.44
C THR A 137 8.52 -4.57 -5.96
N ASP A 138 8.93 -4.69 -4.69
CA ASP A 138 9.30 -5.97 -4.10
C ASP A 138 8.07 -6.83 -3.73
N ARG A 139 6.91 -6.17 -3.46
CA ARG A 139 5.69 -6.87 -3.07
C ARG A 139 4.43 -6.18 -3.58
N ILE A 140 3.42 -6.98 -3.92
CA ILE A 140 2.06 -6.55 -4.25
C ILE A 140 1.07 -7.20 -3.27
N ILE A 141 0.19 -6.38 -2.67
CA ILE A 141 -0.94 -6.86 -1.88
C ILE A 141 -2.21 -6.57 -2.68
N PHE A 142 -3.06 -7.58 -2.87
CA PHE A 142 -4.31 -7.44 -3.60
C PHE A 142 -5.50 -7.81 -2.72
N GLY A 143 -6.57 -7.01 -2.79
CA GLY A 143 -7.77 -7.28 -2.03
C GLY A 143 -9.02 -6.64 -2.63
N ARG A 144 -10.15 -7.33 -2.42
CA ARG A 144 -11.47 -6.88 -2.90
C ARG A 144 -11.97 -5.65 -2.16
N THR A 145 -12.91 -4.93 -2.78
CA THR A 145 -13.69 -3.90 -2.11
C THR A 145 -14.67 -4.54 -1.12
N ASN A 146 -14.52 -4.18 0.15
CA ASN A 146 -15.39 -4.62 1.24
C ASN A 146 -16.36 -3.50 1.64
N TYR A 147 -17.52 -3.87 2.20
CA TYR A 147 -18.52 -2.95 2.77
C TYR A 147 -19.10 -1.91 1.78
N SER A 148 -18.99 -2.13 0.47
CA SER A 148 -19.56 -1.28 -0.57
C SER A 148 -20.85 -1.87 -1.10
N LYS A 149 -21.95 -1.10 -1.01
CA LYS A 149 -23.24 -1.51 -1.59
C LYS A 149 -23.14 -1.64 -3.11
N THR A 150 -22.39 -0.75 -3.76
CA THR A 150 -22.17 -0.77 -5.20
C THR A 150 -21.41 -2.01 -5.63
N ALA A 151 -20.25 -2.28 -5.00
CA ALA A 151 -19.49 -3.49 -5.30
C ALA A 151 -20.31 -4.77 -5.04
N ASN A 152 -21.07 -4.82 -3.94
CA ASN A 152 -21.91 -5.98 -3.61
C ASN A 152 -23.07 -6.20 -4.56
N ALA A 153 -23.51 -5.18 -5.29
CA ALA A 153 -24.54 -5.28 -6.31
C ALA A 153 -24.03 -5.79 -7.67
N TYR A 154 -22.72 -5.97 -7.82
CA TYR A 154 -22.14 -6.49 -9.05
C TYR A 154 -22.41 -7.99 -9.16
N GLU A 155 -23.20 -8.38 -10.16
CA GLU A 155 -23.45 -9.78 -10.48
C GLU A 155 -22.13 -10.43 -10.95
N GLY A 156 -21.77 -11.59 -10.36
CA GLY A 156 -20.49 -12.25 -10.66
C GLY A 156 -19.29 -11.72 -9.88
N GLN A 157 -19.50 -10.92 -8.82
CA GLN A 157 -18.43 -10.38 -7.97
C GLN A 157 -17.40 -11.43 -7.53
N ARG A 158 -17.87 -12.64 -7.15
CA ARG A 158 -16.99 -13.73 -6.71
C ARG A 158 -16.06 -14.18 -7.83
N HIS A 159 -16.63 -14.47 -9.00
CA HIS A 159 -15.88 -14.88 -10.17
C HIS A 159 -14.85 -13.82 -10.57
N PHE A 160 -15.27 -12.56 -10.63
CA PHE A 160 -14.41 -11.41 -10.93
C PHE A 160 -13.19 -11.33 -10.02
N TYR A 161 -13.37 -11.40 -8.69
CA TYR A 161 -12.24 -11.32 -7.76
C TYR A 161 -11.37 -12.58 -7.78
N ASN A 162 -11.92 -13.75 -8.05
CA ASN A 162 -11.15 -14.98 -8.24
C ASN A 162 -10.26 -14.87 -9.48
N GLU A 163 -10.77 -14.36 -10.61
CA GLU A 163 -10.00 -14.09 -11.83
C GLU A 163 -8.90 -13.04 -11.58
N CYS A 164 -9.23 -11.91 -10.96
CA CYS A 164 -8.26 -10.88 -10.60
C CYS A 164 -7.13 -11.45 -9.70
N ALA A 165 -7.48 -12.23 -8.69
CA ALA A 165 -6.50 -12.85 -7.79
C ALA A 165 -5.60 -13.84 -8.52
N ALA A 166 -6.14 -14.61 -9.46
CA ALA A 166 -5.38 -15.53 -10.32
C ALA A 166 -4.41 -14.75 -11.23
N GLU A 167 -4.86 -13.64 -11.82
CA GLU A 167 -4.03 -12.76 -12.65
C GLU A 167 -2.87 -12.15 -11.84
N VAL A 168 -3.14 -11.59 -10.65
CA VAL A 168 -2.09 -11.06 -9.75
C VAL A 168 -1.07 -12.14 -9.40
N THR A 169 -1.56 -13.34 -9.04
CA THR A 169 -0.70 -14.47 -8.69
C THR A 169 0.22 -14.86 -9.86
N ALA A 170 -0.34 -15.03 -11.04
CA ALA A 170 0.43 -15.40 -12.23
C ALA A 170 1.45 -14.32 -12.61
N PHE A 171 1.04 -13.05 -12.58
CA PHE A 171 1.91 -11.91 -12.85
C PHE A 171 3.10 -11.83 -11.91
N CYS A 172 2.85 -11.97 -10.60
CA CYS A 172 3.90 -11.89 -9.59
C CYS A 172 4.86 -13.09 -9.67
N GLN A 173 4.32 -14.31 -9.89
CA GLN A 173 5.14 -15.51 -10.05
C GLN A 173 6.06 -15.43 -11.28
N GLU A 174 5.55 -14.94 -12.41
CA GLU A 174 6.33 -14.75 -13.64
C GLU A 174 7.52 -13.81 -13.44
N ARG A 175 7.36 -12.79 -12.60
CA ARG A 175 8.35 -11.72 -12.36
C ARG A 175 9.18 -11.87 -11.09
N GLY A 176 8.88 -12.87 -10.25
CA GLY A 176 9.57 -13.07 -8.97
C GLY A 176 9.23 -11.98 -7.94
N ILE A 177 8.05 -11.35 -8.04
CA ILE A 177 7.55 -10.36 -7.10
C ILE A 177 6.83 -11.09 -5.95
N ASP A 178 7.11 -10.73 -4.69
CA ASP A 178 6.34 -11.25 -3.56
C ASP A 178 4.89 -10.74 -3.61
N TYR A 179 3.93 -11.56 -3.19
CA TYR A 179 2.53 -11.15 -3.22
C TYR A 179 1.71 -11.71 -2.08
N HIS A 180 0.65 -11.00 -1.75
CA HIS A 180 -0.34 -11.44 -0.77
C HIS A 180 -1.75 -11.14 -1.26
N ILE A 181 -2.57 -12.18 -1.39
CA ILE A 181 -4.00 -12.03 -1.64
C ILE A 181 -4.71 -11.97 -0.30
N LYS A 182 -5.40 -10.88 -0.04
CA LYS A 182 -6.10 -10.65 1.23
C LYS A 182 -7.18 -11.70 1.47
N GLU A 183 -7.36 -12.04 2.74
CA GLU A 183 -8.43 -12.96 3.17
C GLU A 183 -9.79 -12.56 2.61
N ASN A 184 -10.60 -13.54 2.27
CA ASN A 184 -11.93 -13.38 1.67
C ASN A 184 -11.96 -12.70 0.28
N THR A 185 -10.81 -12.45 -0.37
CA THR A 185 -10.77 -12.00 -1.77
C THR A 185 -11.15 -13.15 -2.70
N ILE A 186 -10.53 -14.30 -2.48
CA ILE A 186 -10.90 -15.55 -3.15
C ILE A 186 -12.02 -16.20 -2.34
N THR A 187 -13.08 -16.62 -3.02
CA THR A 187 -14.20 -17.34 -2.41
C THR A 187 -14.41 -18.66 -3.13
N GLU A 188 -14.51 -19.75 -2.36
CA GLU A 188 -14.90 -21.06 -2.90
C GLU A 188 -16.31 -20.97 -3.51
N GLU A 189 -16.54 -21.67 -4.63
CA GLU A 189 -17.85 -21.77 -5.29
C GLU A 189 -18.85 -22.57 -4.48
#